data_40ba1c9ad03b657cde012bb0ee4e8d54
#
_entry.id   40ba1c9ad03b657cde012bb0ee4e8d54
#
_cell.length_a   1.000
_cell.length_b   1.000
_cell.length_c   1.000
_cell.angle_alpha   90.00
_cell.angle_beta   90.00
_cell.angle_gamma   90.00
#
_symmetry.space_group_name_H-M   'P 1'
#
loop_
_entity.id
_entity.type
_entity.pdbx_description
1 polymer ?
#
loop_
_entity_poly.entity_id
_entity_poly.type
_entity_poly.pdbx_seq_one_letter_code
_entity_poly.pdbx_strand_id
1 'polypeptide(L)'
;MNLISLTRGAAVFAALAAGLSAQTVFTENFESGKLDPAVWDQRVMGTATIAVEPTDGAHGKYALHVHYPDMAAGSYAFAVATHLPDSVRTHFFGRAYMKITPGLGTTHNPLIFAGENGWQISKFDEIGTSRGMFMPSFQENKSARGQGRGEVTYRSDTPPPFDRWFLLEWEFNDNPSQITLWLDGEKVMNTMNGEKVDTVKFEWPKGSGTTSNLVGGFTEFGFGSRVWGAPPKGFDVYYDDIAIGTSRIGPAK
;
A
#
# COMPACT_ATOMS: atom_id res chain seq x y z
N MET A 1 -6.25 -67.94 -37.46
CA MET A 1 -6.79 -66.55 -37.44
C MET A 1 -6.61 -65.98 -36.04
N ASN A 2 -5.49 -65.27 -35.79
CA ASN A 2 -5.14 -64.74 -34.46
C ASN A 2 -5.48 -63.26 -34.43
N LEU A 3 -6.41 -62.87 -33.57
CA LEU A 3 -6.74 -61.48 -33.27
C LEU A 3 -5.75 -60.93 -32.24
N ILE A 4 -4.99 -59.91 -32.64
CA ILE A 4 -4.10 -59.15 -31.77
C ILE A 4 -4.94 -57.98 -31.22
N SER A 5 -5.15 -57.97 -29.88
CA SER A 5 -5.79 -56.90 -29.16
C SER A 5 -4.73 -55.83 -28.83
N LEU A 6 -4.89 -54.62 -29.37
CA LEU A 6 -4.09 -53.42 -29.04
C LEU A 6 -4.77 -52.65 -27.91
N THR A 7 -4.23 -52.77 -26.71
CA THR A 7 -4.57 -51.90 -25.58
C THR A 7 -3.83 -50.56 -25.72
N ARG A 8 -4.58 -49.47 -25.98
CA ARG A 8 -4.08 -48.11 -25.93
C ARG A 8 -4.03 -47.64 -24.48
N GLY A 9 -2.83 -47.55 -23.95
CA GLY A 9 -2.57 -46.88 -22.64
C GLY A 9 -2.70 -45.37 -22.82
N ALA A 10 -3.67 -44.76 -22.15
CA ALA A 10 -3.78 -43.33 -22.04
C ALA A 10 -2.82 -42.85 -20.93
N ALA A 11 -1.76 -42.14 -21.30
CA ALA A 11 -0.89 -41.46 -20.36
C ALA A 11 -1.59 -40.19 -19.90
N VAL A 12 -2.00 -40.15 -18.61
CA VAL A 12 -2.51 -38.97 -17.95
C VAL A 12 -1.30 -38.11 -17.55
N PHE A 13 -1.05 -37.02 -18.26
CA PHE A 13 -0.11 -35.99 -17.82
C PHE A 13 -0.79 -35.19 -16.73
N ALA A 14 -0.46 -35.45 -15.45
CA ALA A 14 -0.73 -34.54 -14.35
C ALA A 14 0.25 -33.39 -14.47
N ALA A 15 -0.23 -32.25 -14.98
CA ALA A 15 0.51 -30.98 -14.91
C ALA A 15 0.54 -30.57 -13.42
N LEU A 16 1.68 -30.76 -12.75
CA LEU A 16 1.94 -30.07 -11.49
C LEU A 16 2.01 -28.57 -11.81
N ALA A 17 0.96 -27.85 -11.51
CA ALA A 17 1.02 -26.42 -11.33
C ALA A 17 1.87 -26.15 -10.07
N ALA A 18 3.17 -25.95 -10.25
CA ALA A 18 4.01 -25.38 -9.24
C ALA A 18 3.49 -23.96 -8.97
N GLY A 19 2.62 -23.81 -7.98
CA GLY A 19 2.21 -22.51 -7.50
C GLY A 19 3.48 -21.79 -7.07
N LEU A 20 3.83 -20.69 -7.74
CA LEU A 20 4.85 -19.76 -7.28
C LEU A 20 4.38 -19.29 -5.90
N SER A 21 4.98 -19.83 -4.85
CA SER A 21 4.77 -19.35 -3.50
C SER A 21 5.16 -17.88 -3.47
N ALA A 22 4.28 -17.03 -2.95
CA ALA A 22 4.58 -15.61 -2.74
C ALA A 22 5.91 -15.52 -1.99
N GLN A 23 6.92 -14.92 -2.62
CA GLN A 23 8.18 -14.68 -1.94
C GLN A 23 8.03 -13.38 -1.14
N THR A 24 7.78 -13.53 0.15
CA THR A 24 7.83 -12.41 1.09
C THR A 24 9.28 -12.00 1.27
N VAL A 25 9.58 -10.72 1.06
CA VAL A 25 10.93 -10.15 1.16
C VAL A 25 11.11 -9.25 2.38
N PHE A 26 10.01 -8.84 2.99
CA PHE A 26 9.99 -8.01 4.20
C PHE A 26 8.78 -8.37 5.07
N THR A 27 8.98 -8.39 6.38
CA THR A 27 7.90 -8.55 7.38
C THR A 27 8.19 -7.72 8.61
N GLU A 28 7.14 -7.15 9.21
CA GLU A 28 7.19 -6.49 10.51
C GLU A 28 5.87 -6.74 11.26
N ASN A 29 5.96 -7.25 12.47
CA ASN A 29 4.82 -7.54 13.35
C ASN A 29 4.86 -6.76 14.67
N PHE A 30 5.82 -5.88 14.83
CA PHE A 30 6.01 -4.98 15.99
C PHE A 30 6.15 -5.66 17.36
N GLU A 31 6.23 -6.99 17.42
CA GLU A 31 6.29 -7.73 18.70
C GLU A 31 7.58 -7.51 19.50
N SER A 32 8.56 -6.82 18.92
CA SER A 32 9.72 -6.30 19.66
C SER A 32 9.38 -5.17 20.65
N GLY A 33 8.17 -4.58 20.54
CA GLY A 33 7.70 -3.45 21.33
C GLY A 33 8.35 -2.11 20.98
N LYS A 34 9.06 -2.02 19.86
CA LYS A 34 9.74 -0.80 19.39
C LYS A 34 9.98 -0.84 17.88
N LEU A 35 10.12 0.33 17.27
CA LEU A 35 10.68 0.46 15.92
C LEU A 35 12.19 0.25 15.96
N ASP A 36 12.68 -0.68 15.14
CA ASP A 36 14.12 -0.87 14.96
C ASP A 36 14.69 0.27 14.11
N PRO A 37 15.57 1.13 14.65
CA PRO A 37 16.15 2.25 13.89
C PRO A 37 17.08 1.82 12.75
N ALA A 38 17.48 0.54 12.69
CA ALA A 38 18.20 0.00 11.54
C ALA A 38 17.29 -0.26 10.32
N VAL A 39 15.97 -0.35 10.55
CA VAL A 39 14.95 -0.62 9.52
C VAL A 39 14.11 0.63 9.24
N TRP A 40 13.71 1.32 10.30
CA TRP A 40 12.70 2.37 10.27
C TRP A 40 13.27 3.75 10.57
N ASP A 41 13.12 4.66 9.62
CA ASP A 41 13.27 6.10 9.83
C ASP A 41 11.92 6.70 10.24
N GLN A 42 11.89 7.45 11.36
CA GLN A 42 10.68 8.11 11.83
C GLN A 42 10.64 9.53 11.28
N ARG A 43 9.65 9.83 10.45
CA ARG A 43 9.42 11.17 9.91
C ARG A 43 8.18 11.76 10.53
N VAL A 44 8.37 12.75 11.38
CA VAL A 44 7.29 13.39 12.17
C VAL A 44 7.33 14.90 11.99
N MET A 45 6.17 15.50 11.82
CA MET A 45 5.98 16.94 11.77
C MET A 45 4.67 17.35 12.45
N GLY A 46 4.68 18.48 13.10
CA GLY A 46 3.50 19.03 13.78
C GLY A 46 3.22 18.32 15.10
N THR A 47 1.96 18.01 15.35
CA THR A 47 1.48 17.44 16.62
C THR A 47 1.19 15.95 16.57
N ALA A 48 1.36 15.32 15.41
CA ALA A 48 1.21 13.88 15.27
C ALA A 48 2.32 13.13 16.02
N THR A 49 2.03 11.95 16.51
CA THR A 49 3.00 11.05 17.12
C THR A 49 2.97 9.67 16.48
N ILE A 50 4.07 8.93 16.58
CA ILE A 50 4.17 7.56 16.10
C ILE A 50 5.03 6.74 17.07
N ALA A 51 4.53 5.58 17.49
CA ALA A 51 5.22 4.67 18.38
C ALA A 51 4.72 3.23 18.19
N VAL A 52 5.49 2.26 18.66
CA VAL A 52 4.99 0.89 18.84
C VAL A 52 4.45 0.79 20.26
N GLU A 53 3.19 0.44 20.39
CA GLU A 53 2.49 0.43 21.68
C GLU A 53 1.71 -0.87 21.89
N PRO A 54 1.50 -1.26 23.16
CA PRO A 54 0.58 -2.36 23.46
C PRO A 54 -0.84 -2.03 22.99
N THR A 55 -1.45 -2.97 22.32
CA THR A 55 -2.82 -2.84 21.79
C THR A 55 -3.53 -4.19 21.78
N ASP A 56 -4.80 -4.18 21.48
CA ASP A 56 -5.57 -5.36 21.07
C ASP A 56 -5.27 -5.71 19.61
N GLY A 57 -3.98 -5.89 19.25
CA GLY A 57 -3.46 -6.05 17.88
C GLY A 57 -4.28 -6.99 17.01
N ALA A 58 -4.05 -6.95 15.70
CA ALA A 58 -4.64 -7.94 14.78
C ALA A 58 -4.13 -9.34 15.16
N HIS A 59 -2.82 -9.44 15.44
CA HIS A 59 -2.17 -10.63 15.93
C HIS A 59 -1.06 -10.22 16.91
N GLY A 60 -1.05 -10.75 18.14
CA GLY A 60 -0.02 -10.41 19.10
C GLY A 60 -0.39 -9.35 20.13
N LYS A 61 0.59 -8.57 20.60
CA LYS A 61 0.44 -7.63 21.71
C LYS A 61 0.74 -6.19 21.36
N TYR A 62 1.48 -5.95 20.29
CA TYR A 62 1.98 -4.64 19.92
C TYR A 62 1.58 -4.30 18.49
N ALA A 63 1.38 -3.02 18.21
CA ALA A 63 1.16 -2.49 16.87
C ALA A 63 1.86 -1.14 16.72
N LEU A 64 2.14 -0.73 15.50
CA LEU A 64 2.51 0.64 15.20
C LEU A 64 1.28 1.52 15.37
N HIS A 65 1.37 2.52 16.24
CA HIS A 65 0.31 3.48 16.54
C HIS A 65 0.70 4.87 16.06
N VAL A 66 -0.17 5.49 15.27
CA VAL A 66 -0.07 6.88 14.82
C VAL A 66 -1.24 7.65 15.42
N HIS A 67 -0.95 8.65 16.23
CA HIS A 67 -1.95 9.46 16.90
C HIS A 67 -1.97 10.89 16.37
N TYR A 68 -3.17 11.38 16.10
CA TYR A 68 -3.46 12.76 15.74
C TYR A 68 -4.36 13.39 16.79
N PRO A 69 -3.91 14.43 17.49
CA PRO A 69 -4.80 15.22 18.36
C PRO A 69 -5.77 16.05 17.51
N ASP A 70 -6.76 16.63 18.17
CA ASP A 70 -7.69 17.56 17.54
C ASP A 70 -6.94 18.69 16.81
N MET A 71 -7.48 19.13 15.67
CA MET A 71 -6.96 20.26 14.89
C MET A 71 -5.52 20.12 14.38
N ALA A 72 -5.07 18.90 14.15
CA ALA A 72 -3.70 18.58 13.74
C ALA A 72 -3.38 18.88 12.25
N ALA A 73 -3.95 19.93 11.67
CA ALA A 73 -3.76 20.28 10.26
C ALA A 73 -2.27 20.38 9.88
N GLY A 74 -1.90 19.80 8.74
CA GLY A 74 -0.53 19.80 8.23
C GLY A 74 0.42 18.84 8.95
N SER A 75 -0.02 18.18 10.02
CA SER A 75 0.79 17.20 10.75
C SER A 75 0.93 15.91 9.96
N TYR A 76 2.06 15.24 10.16
CA TYR A 76 2.26 13.87 9.69
C TYR A 76 3.17 13.07 10.63
N ALA A 77 3.01 11.76 10.62
CA ALA A 77 3.93 10.83 11.25
C ALA A 77 3.97 9.53 10.43
N PHE A 78 5.17 9.12 10.04
CA PHE A 78 5.43 7.91 9.26
C PHE A 78 6.64 7.15 9.82
N ALA A 79 6.53 5.82 9.85
CA ALA A 79 7.66 4.92 9.90
C ALA A 79 8.00 4.54 8.46
N VAL A 80 9.24 4.78 8.04
CA VAL A 80 9.69 4.65 6.66
C VAL A 80 10.86 3.68 6.58
N ALA A 81 10.70 2.60 5.82
CA ALA A 81 11.80 1.71 5.46
C ALA A 81 12.47 2.21 4.19
N THR A 82 13.79 2.49 4.26
CA THR A 82 14.54 3.18 3.21
C THR A 82 15.36 2.24 2.32
N HIS A 83 15.32 0.95 2.59
CA HIS A 83 16.12 -0.05 1.87
C HIS A 83 15.24 -1.17 1.33
N LEU A 84 14.58 -0.91 0.20
CA LEU A 84 13.84 -1.95 -0.51
C LEU A 84 14.79 -2.85 -1.31
N PRO A 85 14.64 -4.19 -1.24
CA PRO A 85 15.35 -5.10 -2.11
C PRO A 85 15.09 -4.82 -3.59
N ASP A 86 16.09 -5.04 -4.46
CA ASP A 86 15.96 -4.81 -5.90
C ASP A 86 14.80 -5.57 -6.53
N SER A 87 14.45 -6.75 -5.99
CA SER A 87 13.35 -7.59 -6.48
C SER A 87 11.95 -6.95 -6.38
N VAL A 88 11.81 -5.88 -5.60
CA VAL A 88 10.52 -5.19 -5.36
C VAL A 88 10.56 -3.69 -5.73
N ARG A 89 11.63 -3.23 -6.37
CA ARG A 89 11.81 -1.82 -6.72
C ARG A 89 10.84 -1.30 -7.78
N THR A 90 10.37 -2.13 -8.66
CA THR A 90 9.46 -1.69 -9.75
C THR A 90 8.06 -2.25 -9.61
N HIS A 91 7.90 -3.32 -8.86
CA HIS A 91 6.62 -3.98 -8.68
C HIS A 91 6.62 -4.79 -7.40
N PHE A 92 5.65 -4.57 -6.54
CA PHE A 92 5.46 -5.35 -5.34
C PHE A 92 4.01 -5.41 -4.88
N PHE A 93 3.75 -6.42 -4.06
CA PHE A 93 2.53 -6.58 -3.29
C PHE A 93 2.83 -6.31 -1.84
N GLY A 94 1.93 -5.60 -1.20
CA GLY A 94 2.00 -5.37 0.23
C GLY A 94 0.73 -5.84 0.92
N ARG A 95 0.84 -6.05 2.23
CA ARG A 95 -0.29 -6.19 3.13
C ARG A 95 0.02 -5.50 4.45
N ALA A 96 -1.03 -5.04 5.13
CA ALA A 96 -1.00 -4.66 6.53
C ALA A 96 -2.37 -4.94 7.15
N TYR A 97 -2.41 -5.37 8.39
CA TYR A 97 -3.61 -5.21 9.19
C TYR A 97 -3.66 -3.78 9.69
N MET A 98 -4.83 -3.17 9.58
CA MET A 98 -5.04 -1.78 9.96
C MET A 98 -6.26 -1.64 10.84
N LYS A 99 -6.22 -0.66 11.75
CA LYS A 99 -7.38 -0.20 12.51
C LYS A 99 -7.36 1.32 12.50
N ILE A 100 -8.49 1.94 12.18
CA ILE A 100 -8.64 3.40 12.11
C ILE A 100 -9.78 3.78 13.01
N THR A 101 -9.56 4.73 13.92
CA THR A 101 -10.64 5.29 14.74
C THR A 101 -11.42 6.36 13.98
N PRO A 102 -12.70 6.59 14.31
CA PRO A 102 -13.44 7.72 13.74
C PRO A 102 -12.76 9.06 14.03
N GLY A 103 -12.81 9.99 13.08
CA GLY A 103 -12.17 11.29 13.21
C GLY A 103 -11.32 11.68 12.00
N LEU A 104 -10.91 10.70 11.20
CA LEU A 104 -10.15 10.92 9.98
C LEU A 104 -10.80 11.95 9.03
N GLY A 105 -12.13 12.07 9.07
CA GLY A 105 -12.88 13.09 8.35
C GLY A 105 -12.91 12.86 6.84
N THR A 106 -13.13 13.95 6.11
CA THR A 106 -13.25 13.92 4.64
C THR A 106 -12.03 14.53 3.94
N THR A 107 -11.01 14.92 4.68
CA THR A 107 -9.77 15.46 4.15
C THR A 107 -8.94 14.38 3.45
N HIS A 108 -7.95 14.81 2.69
CA HIS A 108 -6.96 13.91 2.10
C HIS A 108 -5.97 13.48 3.19
N ASN A 109 -5.88 12.18 3.42
CA ASN A 109 -4.98 11.60 4.42
C ASN A 109 -4.24 10.41 3.82
N PRO A 110 -3.00 10.58 3.33
CA PRO A 110 -2.10 9.49 3.02
C PRO A 110 -1.93 8.56 4.22
N LEU A 111 -1.94 7.25 3.97
CA LEU A 111 -1.80 6.20 4.99
C LEU A 111 -0.59 5.30 4.71
N ILE A 112 -0.39 4.94 3.46
CA ILE A 112 0.68 4.07 2.98
C ILE A 112 1.27 4.72 1.73
N PHE A 113 2.57 4.73 1.61
CA PHE A 113 3.22 5.19 0.39
C PHE A 113 4.42 4.33 0.02
N ALA A 114 4.80 4.37 -1.25
CA ALA A 114 6.09 3.91 -1.73
C ALA A 114 6.61 4.91 -2.76
N GLY A 115 7.90 5.21 -2.71
CA GLY A 115 8.45 6.26 -3.54
C GLY A 115 9.95 6.23 -3.69
N GLU A 116 10.45 7.31 -4.23
CA GLU A 116 11.86 7.55 -4.55
C GLU A 116 12.36 8.77 -3.76
N ASN A 117 13.46 8.59 -3.00
CA ASN A 117 14.23 9.69 -2.38
C ASN A 117 13.51 10.65 -1.42
N GLY A 118 12.61 10.16 -0.60
CA GLY A 118 11.98 10.97 0.44
C GLY A 118 10.64 11.56 0.03
N TRP A 119 9.65 11.15 0.76
CA TRP A 119 8.24 11.43 0.56
C TRP A 119 7.85 12.90 0.31
N GLN A 120 8.61 13.88 0.74
CA GLN A 120 8.21 15.30 0.58
C GLN A 120 8.73 15.97 -0.70
N ILE A 121 9.66 15.35 -1.38
CA ILE A 121 10.45 16.04 -2.42
C ILE A 121 10.33 15.35 -3.77
N SER A 122 9.76 14.16 -3.83
CA SER A 122 9.83 13.31 -4.99
C SER A 122 8.54 12.58 -5.27
N LYS A 123 8.59 11.72 -6.20
CA LYS A 123 7.49 10.93 -6.71
C LYS A 123 7.19 9.79 -5.78
N PHE A 124 5.94 9.51 -5.59
CA PHE A 124 5.49 8.36 -4.84
C PHE A 124 4.08 7.95 -5.28
N ASP A 125 3.78 6.70 -5.06
CA ASP A 125 2.45 6.13 -5.12
C ASP A 125 1.93 5.99 -3.71
N GLU A 126 0.68 6.29 -3.48
CA GLU A 126 0.10 6.26 -2.14
C GLU A 126 -1.29 5.64 -2.11
N ILE A 127 -1.62 5.13 -0.95
CA ILE A 127 -2.96 4.76 -0.55
C ILE A 127 -3.33 5.64 0.63
N GLY A 128 -4.39 6.36 0.47
CA GLY A 128 -4.92 7.23 1.51
C GLY A 128 -6.43 7.19 1.57
N THR A 129 -7.00 8.22 2.18
CA THR A 129 -8.43 8.47 2.19
C THR A 129 -8.73 9.88 1.73
N SER A 130 -9.86 10.07 1.07
CA SER A 130 -10.43 11.37 0.76
C SER A 130 -11.93 11.27 0.67
N ARG A 131 -12.64 12.26 1.22
CA ARG A 131 -14.11 12.28 1.29
C ARG A 131 -14.71 11.03 1.92
N GLY A 132 -13.98 10.44 2.88
CA GLY A 132 -14.39 9.25 3.61
C GLY A 132 -14.24 7.92 2.85
N MET A 133 -13.58 7.91 1.69
CA MET A 133 -13.34 6.72 0.87
C MET A 133 -11.86 6.44 0.72
N PHE A 134 -11.45 5.19 0.47
CA PHE A 134 -10.09 4.90 0.05
C PHE A 134 -9.74 5.65 -1.23
N MET A 135 -8.49 6.07 -1.34
CA MET A 135 -8.00 6.89 -2.42
C MET A 135 -6.59 6.46 -2.80
N PRO A 136 -6.44 5.63 -3.84
CA PRO A 136 -5.15 5.44 -4.48
C PRO A 136 -4.75 6.70 -5.26
N SER A 137 -3.48 7.07 -5.21
CA SER A 137 -2.97 8.30 -5.79
C SER A 137 -1.54 8.16 -6.29
N PHE A 138 -1.22 8.89 -7.33
CA PHE A 138 0.12 9.02 -7.90
C PHE A 138 0.57 10.46 -7.74
N GLN A 139 1.75 10.64 -7.11
CA GLN A 139 2.36 11.95 -6.93
C GLN A 139 3.54 12.11 -7.88
N GLU A 140 3.50 13.10 -8.73
CA GLU A 140 4.58 13.40 -9.67
C GLU A 140 5.30 14.69 -9.29
N ASN A 141 6.63 14.63 -9.25
CA ASN A 141 7.43 15.84 -9.10
C ASN A 141 7.43 16.66 -10.39
N LYS A 142 6.73 17.80 -10.36
CA LYS A 142 6.62 18.73 -11.49
C LYS A 142 7.97 19.24 -11.99
N SER A 143 8.98 19.35 -11.12
CA SER A 143 10.29 19.92 -11.48
C SER A 143 11.17 18.96 -12.28
N ALA A 144 11.02 17.67 -12.13
CA ALA A 144 11.86 16.70 -12.81
C ALA A 144 11.51 16.45 -14.28
N ARG A 145 10.27 16.76 -14.71
CA ARG A 145 9.77 16.47 -16.06
C ARG A 145 9.13 17.67 -16.76
N GLY A 146 9.29 18.87 -16.23
CA GLY A 146 8.91 20.14 -16.90
C GLY A 146 7.43 20.40 -17.10
N GLN A 147 6.55 19.42 -17.08
CA GLN A 147 5.10 19.52 -17.29
C GLN A 147 4.28 18.48 -16.54
N GLY A 148 4.74 18.03 -15.38
CA GLY A 148 4.00 17.07 -14.56
C GLY A 148 2.61 17.55 -14.19
N ARG A 149 1.62 16.66 -14.21
CA ARG A 149 0.24 16.98 -13.79
C ARG A 149 0.15 17.22 -12.27
N GLY A 150 1.20 16.91 -11.51
CA GLY A 150 1.20 16.91 -10.06
C GLY A 150 0.56 15.65 -9.52
N GLU A 151 -0.40 15.80 -8.64
CA GLU A 151 -1.13 14.69 -8.05
C GLU A 151 -2.26 14.21 -8.97
N VAL A 152 -2.38 12.90 -9.16
CA VAL A 152 -3.53 12.26 -9.78
C VAL A 152 -4.13 11.30 -8.77
N THR A 153 -5.32 11.63 -8.30
CA THR A 153 -6.05 10.85 -7.29
C THR A 153 -7.24 10.15 -7.92
N TYR A 154 -7.44 8.91 -7.52
CA TYR A 154 -8.62 8.14 -7.83
C TYR A 154 -9.38 7.86 -6.54
N ARG A 155 -10.69 7.75 -6.60
CA ARG A 155 -11.50 7.49 -5.43
C ARG A 155 -12.21 6.17 -5.57
N SER A 156 -12.11 5.36 -4.53
CA SER A 156 -12.93 4.16 -4.44
C SER A 156 -14.37 4.49 -4.02
N ASP A 157 -15.23 3.50 -4.10
CA ASP A 157 -16.57 3.55 -3.52
C ASP A 157 -16.60 2.92 -2.11
N THR A 158 -15.44 2.51 -1.61
CA THR A 158 -15.30 1.73 -0.38
C THR A 158 -14.71 2.62 0.71
N PRO A 159 -15.45 2.90 1.79
CA PRO A 159 -14.90 3.56 2.97
C PRO A 159 -13.97 2.60 3.73
N PRO A 160 -12.95 3.11 4.42
CA PRO A 160 -12.23 2.31 5.38
C PRO A 160 -13.18 1.88 6.52
N PRO A 161 -13.08 0.64 7.00
CA PRO A 161 -13.77 0.25 8.22
C PRO A 161 -13.20 1.01 9.42
N PHE A 162 -14.09 1.47 10.32
CA PHE A 162 -13.68 2.13 11.55
C PHE A 162 -13.83 1.20 12.76
N ASP A 163 -13.02 1.43 13.80
CA ASP A 163 -13.06 0.76 15.11
C ASP A 163 -12.90 -0.77 15.07
N ARG A 164 -12.44 -1.33 13.96
CA ARG A 164 -12.09 -2.74 13.85
C ARG A 164 -10.80 -2.93 13.06
N TRP A 165 -10.11 -4.02 13.31
CA TRP A 165 -9.04 -4.48 12.46
C TRP A 165 -9.58 -4.96 11.11
N PHE A 166 -8.87 -4.64 10.03
CA PHE A 166 -9.13 -5.12 8.67
C PHE A 166 -7.83 -5.39 7.95
N LEU A 167 -7.87 -6.30 7.01
CA LEU A 167 -6.74 -6.60 6.13
C LEU A 167 -6.80 -5.66 4.92
N LEU A 168 -5.79 -4.83 4.75
CA LEU A 168 -5.55 -4.10 3.51
C LEU A 168 -4.38 -4.74 2.78
N GLU A 169 -4.61 -5.15 1.53
CA GLU A 169 -3.58 -5.59 0.62
C GLU A 169 -3.52 -4.63 -0.56
N TRP A 170 -2.35 -4.50 -1.15
CA TRP A 170 -2.18 -3.65 -2.32
C TRP A 170 -1.13 -4.20 -3.27
N GLU A 171 -1.18 -3.70 -4.49
CA GLU A 171 -0.18 -3.83 -5.51
C GLU A 171 0.26 -2.43 -5.92
N PHE A 172 1.56 -2.18 -5.86
CA PHE A 172 2.20 -1.03 -6.48
C PHE A 172 3.05 -1.51 -7.64
N ASN A 173 2.73 -1.04 -8.84
CA ASN A 173 3.51 -1.29 -10.04
C ASN A 173 3.92 0.06 -10.63
N ASP A 174 5.22 0.31 -10.75
CA ASP A 174 5.74 1.55 -11.30
C ASP A 174 5.77 1.56 -12.83
N ASN A 175 5.90 0.39 -13.47
CA ASN A 175 6.01 0.32 -14.93
C ASN A 175 5.15 -0.79 -15.55
N PRO A 176 3.93 -0.46 -16.04
CA PRO A 176 3.27 0.85 -15.99
C PRO A 176 2.79 1.21 -14.59
N SER A 177 2.73 2.52 -14.28
CA SER A 177 2.27 2.99 -12.96
C SER A 177 0.81 2.58 -12.71
N GLN A 178 0.61 1.68 -11.74
CA GLN A 178 -0.69 1.08 -11.41
C GLN A 178 -0.80 0.81 -9.91
N ILE A 179 -2.02 0.94 -9.40
CA ILE A 179 -2.36 0.57 -8.02
C ILE A 179 -3.61 -0.29 -8.03
N THR A 180 -3.54 -1.42 -7.36
CA THR A 180 -4.70 -2.30 -7.07
C THR A 180 -4.83 -2.45 -5.56
N LEU A 181 -6.06 -2.42 -5.04
CA LEU A 181 -6.35 -2.58 -3.61
C LEU A 181 -7.28 -3.76 -3.36
N TRP A 182 -7.09 -4.40 -2.20
CA TRP A 182 -8.03 -5.41 -1.67
C TRP A 182 -8.31 -5.09 -0.19
N LEU A 183 -9.57 -5.09 0.17
CA LEU A 183 -10.04 -4.96 1.55
C LEU A 183 -10.65 -6.29 2.00
N ASP A 184 -10.10 -6.87 3.07
CA ASP A 184 -10.55 -8.17 3.62
C ASP A 184 -10.63 -9.27 2.53
N GLY A 185 -9.70 -9.22 1.55
CA GLY A 185 -9.60 -10.17 0.44
C GLY A 185 -10.35 -9.79 -0.84
N GLU A 186 -11.31 -8.86 -0.76
CA GLU A 186 -12.12 -8.41 -1.90
C GLU A 186 -11.51 -7.20 -2.60
N LYS A 187 -11.55 -7.17 -3.92
CA LYS A 187 -11.03 -6.04 -4.69
C LYS A 187 -11.83 -4.76 -4.43
N VAL A 188 -11.11 -3.68 -4.19
CA VAL A 188 -11.69 -2.34 -4.03
C VAL A 188 -11.89 -1.71 -5.40
N MET A 189 -13.13 -1.38 -5.73
CA MET A 189 -13.47 -0.73 -6.99
C MET A 189 -13.24 0.78 -6.91
N ASN A 190 -12.64 1.33 -7.94
CA ASN A 190 -12.34 2.74 -8.08
C ASN A 190 -13.09 3.34 -9.27
N THR A 191 -13.21 4.66 -9.31
CA THR A 191 -13.74 5.36 -10.48
C THR A 191 -12.60 6.06 -11.23
N MET A 192 -12.38 5.68 -12.47
CA MET A 192 -11.39 6.25 -13.38
C MET A 192 -12.07 6.65 -14.69
N ASN A 193 -11.99 7.92 -15.07
CA ASN A 193 -12.63 8.47 -16.28
C ASN A 193 -14.14 8.17 -16.39
N GLY A 194 -14.84 8.06 -15.25
CA GLY A 194 -16.27 7.73 -15.19
C GLY A 194 -16.59 6.25 -15.20
N GLU A 195 -15.61 5.39 -15.34
CA GLU A 195 -15.77 3.92 -15.35
C GLU A 195 -15.32 3.29 -14.04
N LYS A 196 -15.91 2.14 -13.68
CA LYS A 196 -15.49 1.33 -12.54
C LYS A 196 -14.34 0.43 -12.95
N VAL A 197 -13.24 0.54 -12.21
CA VAL A 197 -12.02 -0.26 -12.41
C VAL A 197 -11.53 -0.83 -11.08
N ASP A 198 -10.95 -2.01 -11.11
CA ASP A 198 -10.30 -2.63 -9.95
C ASP A 198 -8.82 -2.23 -9.80
N THR A 199 -8.23 -1.73 -10.88
CA THR A 199 -6.84 -1.25 -10.94
C THR A 199 -6.81 0.14 -11.54
N VAL A 200 -6.32 1.12 -10.80
CA VAL A 200 -6.10 2.47 -11.33
C VAL A 200 -4.75 2.57 -12.00
N LYS A 201 -4.66 3.40 -13.02
CA LYS A 201 -3.46 3.61 -13.83
C LYS A 201 -3.15 5.09 -13.94
N PHE A 202 -1.87 5.43 -13.84
CA PHE A 202 -1.44 6.77 -14.18
C PHE A 202 -1.32 6.89 -15.70
N GLU A 203 -2.15 7.74 -16.30
CA GLU A 203 -2.12 7.99 -17.73
C GLU A 203 -1.13 9.12 -18.04
N TRP A 204 0.01 8.73 -18.57
CA TRP A 204 1.01 9.69 -19.03
C TRP A 204 0.52 10.48 -20.25
N PRO A 205 0.91 11.76 -20.38
CA PRO A 205 0.60 12.52 -21.58
C PRO A 205 1.08 11.79 -22.83
N LYS A 206 0.25 11.79 -23.89
CA LYS A 206 0.60 11.16 -25.16
C LYS A 206 1.94 11.70 -25.67
N GLY A 207 2.86 10.82 -25.99
CA GLY A 207 4.20 11.20 -26.46
C GLY A 207 5.22 11.46 -25.36
N SER A 208 4.91 11.21 -24.08
CA SER A 208 5.87 11.33 -22.97
C SER A 208 7.03 10.34 -23.06
N GLY A 209 6.84 9.23 -23.78
CA GLY A 209 7.85 8.16 -23.89
C GLY A 209 8.09 7.38 -22.61
N THR A 210 7.23 7.53 -21.60
CA THR A 210 7.34 6.83 -20.32
C THR A 210 5.99 6.27 -19.88
N THR A 211 6.03 5.17 -19.16
CA THR A 211 4.89 4.55 -18.48
C THR A 211 5.12 4.45 -16.97
N SER A 212 6.27 4.95 -16.49
CA SER A 212 6.67 4.93 -15.09
C SER A 212 6.50 6.28 -14.43
N ASN A 213 5.99 6.31 -13.20
CA ASN A 213 5.94 7.48 -12.34
C ASN A 213 7.30 7.80 -11.71
N LEU A 214 8.14 6.80 -11.49
CA LEU A 214 9.43 6.90 -10.81
C LEU A 214 10.59 6.76 -11.81
N VAL A 215 11.74 7.33 -11.51
CA VAL A 215 12.95 7.21 -12.34
C VAL A 215 13.76 5.99 -11.95
N GLY A 216 13.91 5.74 -10.66
CA GLY A 216 14.71 4.64 -10.11
C GLY A 216 13.88 3.52 -9.49
N GLY A 217 12.55 3.56 -9.65
CA GLY A 217 11.64 2.67 -8.96
C GLY A 217 11.46 3.03 -7.47
N PHE A 218 10.78 2.18 -6.73
CA PHE A 218 10.55 2.34 -5.30
C PHE A 218 11.84 2.11 -4.52
N THR A 219 12.32 3.11 -3.80
CA THR A 219 13.49 3.00 -2.92
C THR A 219 13.12 2.99 -1.45
N GLU A 220 11.92 3.43 -1.13
CA GLU A 220 11.37 3.45 0.22
C GLU A 220 9.88 3.16 0.22
N PHE A 221 9.37 2.70 1.36
CA PHE A 221 7.94 2.64 1.65
C PHE A 221 7.68 3.07 3.08
N GLY A 222 6.48 3.59 3.34
CA GLY A 222 6.14 4.10 4.66
C GLY A 222 4.70 3.82 5.07
N PHE A 223 4.53 3.67 6.37
CA PHE A 223 3.26 3.50 7.07
C PHE A 223 3.08 4.61 8.08
N GLY A 224 1.91 5.20 8.08
CA GLY A 224 1.65 6.32 8.96
C GLY A 224 0.42 7.08 8.51
N SER A 225 0.41 8.38 8.73
CA SER A 225 -0.62 9.24 8.17
C SER A 225 -0.11 10.67 8.02
N ARG A 226 -0.77 11.42 7.15
CA ARG A 226 -0.66 12.86 7.02
C ARG A 226 -2.04 13.48 6.93
N VAL A 227 -2.22 14.64 7.52
CA VAL A 227 -3.46 15.39 7.50
C VAL A 227 -3.25 16.70 6.74
N TRP A 228 -3.82 16.83 5.55
CA TRP A 228 -3.72 18.05 4.76
C TRP A 228 -4.65 19.16 5.24
N GLY A 229 -5.84 18.82 5.71
CA GLY A 229 -6.79 19.74 6.33
C GLY A 229 -6.85 19.57 7.84
N ALA A 230 -7.64 20.38 8.54
CA ALA A 230 -7.90 20.17 9.96
C ALA A 230 -8.95 19.03 10.10
N PRO A 231 -8.62 17.89 10.69
CA PRO A 231 -9.64 16.92 11.04
C PRO A 231 -10.55 17.54 12.11
N PRO A 232 -11.84 17.25 12.09
CA PRO A 232 -12.78 17.79 13.06
C PRO A 232 -12.51 17.28 14.48
N LYS A 233 -11.90 16.11 14.60
CA LYS A 233 -11.50 15.45 15.85
C LYS A 233 -10.18 14.74 15.64
N GLY A 234 -9.49 14.44 16.74
CA GLY A 234 -8.35 13.55 16.76
C GLY A 234 -8.75 12.14 16.31
N PHE A 235 -7.79 11.39 15.80
CA PHE A 235 -7.98 10.01 15.37
C PHE A 235 -6.68 9.23 15.51
N ASP A 236 -6.81 7.92 15.46
CA ASP A 236 -5.71 6.99 15.56
C ASP A 236 -5.70 6.06 14.35
N VAL A 237 -4.50 5.71 13.90
CA VAL A 237 -4.27 4.68 12.89
C VAL A 237 -3.29 3.67 13.46
N TYR A 238 -3.66 2.40 13.42
CA TYR A 238 -2.81 1.30 13.84
C TYR A 238 -2.44 0.44 12.65
N TYR A 239 -1.22 -0.10 12.67
CA TYR A 239 -0.70 -1.03 11.69
C TYR A 239 -0.10 -2.23 12.38
N ASP A 240 -0.33 -3.41 11.82
CA ASP A 240 0.21 -4.68 12.32
C ASP A 240 0.47 -5.64 11.15
N ASP A 241 1.32 -6.66 11.37
CA ASP A 241 1.62 -7.71 10.41
C ASP A 241 1.89 -7.25 8.98
N ILE A 242 2.71 -6.22 8.86
CA ILE A 242 3.15 -5.69 7.57
C ILE A 242 3.98 -6.74 6.83
N ALA A 243 3.70 -6.94 5.56
CA ALA A 243 4.54 -7.74 4.68
C ALA A 243 4.62 -7.15 3.27
N ILE A 244 5.78 -7.29 2.65
CA ILE A 244 6.05 -6.94 1.24
C ILE A 244 6.55 -8.19 0.52
N GLY A 245 6.10 -8.41 -0.70
CA GLY A 245 6.47 -9.58 -1.49
C GLY A 245 6.35 -9.36 -3.00
N THR A 246 6.83 -10.33 -3.76
CA THR A 246 6.82 -10.31 -5.24
C THR A 246 5.51 -10.80 -5.85
N SER A 247 4.58 -11.26 -5.02
CA SER A 247 3.21 -11.64 -5.42
C SER A 247 2.26 -11.42 -4.24
N ARG A 248 0.96 -11.46 -4.49
CA ARG A 248 -0.05 -11.24 -3.45
C ARG A 248 0.13 -12.21 -2.28
N ILE A 249 0.13 -11.68 -1.07
CA ILE A 249 0.58 -12.38 0.14
C ILE A 249 -0.58 -13.10 0.84
N GLY A 250 -1.77 -12.48 0.84
CA GLY A 250 -2.92 -12.97 1.59
C GLY A 250 -2.83 -12.69 3.11
N PRO A 251 -3.79 -13.20 3.90
CA PRO A 251 -3.82 -13.00 5.35
C PRO A 251 -2.59 -13.60 6.06
N ALA A 252 -2.26 -13.07 7.24
CA ALA A 252 -1.28 -13.66 8.13
C ALA A 252 -1.76 -15.06 8.59
N LYS A 253 -0.82 -15.97 8.80
CA LYS A 253 -1.11 -17.34 9.25
C LYS A 253 -0.98 -17.42 10.75
#